data_65a92b14c24b79c5e8abfeed84b7169f
#
_entry.id   65a92b14c24b79c5e8abfeed84b7169f
#
_cell.length_a   1.000
_cell.length_b   1.000
_cell.length_c   1.000
_cell.angle_alpha   90.00
_cell.angle_beta   90.00
_cell.angle_gamma   90.00
#
_symmetry.space_group_name_H-M   'P 1'
#
loop_
_entity.id
_entity.type
_entity.pdbx_description
1 polymer ?
#
loop_
_entity_poly.entity_id
_entity_poly.type
_entity_poly.pdbx_seq_one_letter_code
_entity_poly.pdbx_strand_id
1 'polypeptide(L)'
;MLESSSKKIKNRKWWLILALPAWVYGVFLAVEVVVSLAVGALIKIGVPLNSVNSVIFNTVLSVVVYILSLIVVIGVPFLAKKRRTTLSNLGVNDWPTFLEIFISPFAFVAYFLLTMVTMSIASGVFSVDMQQKQAIPFSQSMLATHWQFIMAFVVLVVLVPIVEELLYRGYLYGKLRNSFSIWLSIIITSIAFGAAHLWVGPDSPLQWAVAVDTFTLSLVMCATREYTGAIWVPIMMHMAKNGIAFYFLFVNTGAINQTESLLPFIFM
;
A
#
# COMPACT_ATOMS: atom_id res chain seq x y z
N MET A 1 -43.78 -17.37 7.19
CA MET A 1 -42.73 -18.16 7.86
C MET A 1 -41.40 -17.45 7.71
N LEU A 2 -41.06 -16.65 8.71
CA LEU A 2 -39.75 -15.96 8.79
C LEU A 2 -38.92 -16.78 9.77
N GLU A 3 -38.22 -17.79 9.27
CA GLU A 3 -37.23 -18.51 10.05
C GLU A 3 -36.04 -17.60 10.28
N SER A 4 -35.89 -17.20 11.52
CA SER A 4 -34.76 -16.42 12.02
C SER A 4 -33.48 -17.19 11.82
N SER A 5 -32.68 -16.77 10.85
CA SER A 5 -31.30 -17.13 10.73
C SER A 5 -30.51 -16.51 11.91
N SER A 6 -30.65 -17.06 13.10
CA SER A 6 -29.70 -16.83 14.19
C SER A 6 -28.39 -17.56 13.85
N LYS A 7 -27.63 -17.03 12.89
CA LYS A 7 -26.25 -17.46 12.71
C LYS A 7 -25.53 -17.29 14.06
N LYS A 8 -25.23 -18.41 14.71
CA LYS A 8 -24.39 -18.53 15.91
C LYS A 8 -23.31 -17.45 15.83
N ILE A 9 -23.32 -16.53 16.79
CA ILE A 9 -22.23 -15.59 17.04
C ILE A 9 -21.04 -16.45 17.43
N LYS A 10 -20.29 -16.88 16.42
CA LYS A 10 -19.04 -17.61 16.57
C LYS A 10 -18.14 -16.71 17.41
N ASN A 11 -17.59 -17.21 18.52
CA ASN A 11 -16.68 -16.48 19.41
C ASN A 11 -15.75 -15.59 18.59
N ARG A 12 -16.07 -14.28 18.51
CA ARG A 12 -15.30 -13.33 17.72
C ARG A 12 -13.94 -13.21 18.37
N LYS A 13 -12.91 -13.58 17.63
CA LYS A 13 -11.53 -13.48 18.09
C LYS A 13 -11.05 -12.03 17.97
N TRP A 14 -11.51 -11.16 18.85
CA TRP A 14 -11.23 -9.72 18.83
C TRP A 14 -9.73 -9.38 18.74
N TRP A 15 -8.86 -10.24 19.28
CA TRP A 15 -7.42 -10.08 19.15
C TRP A 15 -6.91 -10.04 17.71
N LEU A 16 -7.66 -10.58 16.74
CA LEU A 16 -7.32 -10.51 15.30
C LEU A 16 -7.31 -9.09 14.75
N ILE A 17 -8.04 -8.16 15.39
CA ILE A 17 -8.06 -6.75 15.01
C ILE A 17 -6.66 -6.12 15.09
N LEU A 18 -5.88 -6.53 16.08
CA LEU A 18 -4.51 -6.06 16.26
C LEU A 18 -3.49 -7.03 15.66
N ALA A 19 -3.70 -8.32 15.82
CA ALA A 19 -2.72 -9.32 15.41
C ALA A 19 -2.54 -9.44 13.89
N LEU A 20 -3.60 -9.26 13.10
CA LEU A 20 -3.46 -9.34 11.65
C LEU A 20 -2.76 -8.11 11.04
N PRO A 21 -3.12 -6.87 11.39
CA PRO A 21 -2.33 -5.70 10.97
C PRO A 21 -0.89 -5.76 11.47
N ALA A 22 -0.67 -6.11 12.75
CA ALA A 22 0.68 -6.27 13.32
C ALA A 22 1.49 -7.36 12.62
N TRP A 23 0.84 -8.45 12.18
CA TRP A 23 1.49 -9.48 11.39
C TRP A 23 1.94 -8.95 10.04
N VAL A 24 1.07 -8.30 9.26
CA VAL A 24 1.40 -7.81 7.92
C VAL A 24 2.49 -6.75 7.98
N TYR A 25 2.32 -5.73 8.83
CA TYR A 25 3.28 -4.63 8.95
C TYR A 25 4.57 -5.07 9.65
N GLY A 26 4.48 -5.87 10.70
CA GLY A 26 5.64 -6.37 11.44
C GLY A 26 6.51 -7.30 10.60
N VAL A 27 5.93 -8.13 9.73
CA VAL A 27 6.70 -8.93 8.76
C VAL A 27 7.41 -8.03 7.77
N PHE A 28 6.76 -7.00 7.24
CA PHE A 28 7.39 -6.06 6.32
C PHE A 28 8.63 -5.41 6.95
N LEU A 29 8.49 -4.85 8.16
CA LEU A 29 9.62 -4.28 8.90
C LEU A 29 10.71 -5.31 9.21
N ALA A 30 10.34 -6.51 9.61
CA ALA A 30 11.31 -7.56 9.90
C ALA A 30 12.10 -7.97 8.67
N VAL A 31 11.44 -8.11 7.52
CA VAL A 31 12.11 -8.41 6.23
C VAL A 31 13.03 -7.27 5.84
N GLU A 32 12.61 -6.01 5.97
CA GLU A 32 13.45 -4.83 5.68
C GLU A 32 14.73 -4.84 6.53
N VAL A 33 14.61 -5.08 7.84
CA VAL A 33 15.75 -5.19 8.75
C VAL A 33 16.68 -6.35 8.36
N VAL A 34 16.12 -7.53 8.08
CA VAL A 34 16.92 -8.71 7.70
C VAL A 34 17.67 -8.46 6.39
N VAL A 35 17.00 -7.88 5.40
CA VAL A 35 17.63 -7.57 4.11
C VAL A 35 18.71 -6.51 4.28
N SER A 36 18.48 -5.46 5.07
CA SER A 36 19.48 -4.43 5.38
C SER A 36 20.70 -5.00 6.09
N LEU A 37 20.51 -5.89 7.07
CA LEU A 37 21.59 -6.58 7.76
C LEU A 37 22.39 -7.50 6.80
N ALA A 38 21.70 -8.21 5.90
CA ALA A 38 22.34 -9.05 4.89
C ALA A 38 23.20 -8.21 3.93
N VAL A 39 22.70 -7.07 3.46
CA VAL A 39 23.47 -6.12 2.65
C VAL A 39 24.70 -5.61 3.40
N GLY A 40 24.52 -5.20 4.66
CA GLY A 40 25.65 -4.77 5.51
C GLY A 40 26.72 -5.86 5.70
N ALA A 41 26.30 -7.11 5.85
CA ALA A 41 27.22 -8.24 5.95
C ALA A 41 27.98 -8.48 4.65
N LEU A 42 27.29 -8.41 3.49
CA LEU A 42 27.93 -8.55 2.18
C LEU A 42 29.00 -7.47 1.95
N ILE A 43 28.72 -6.22 2.30
CA ILE A 43 29.69 -5.12 2.21
C ILE A 43 30.91 -5.41 3.10
N LYS A 44 30.71 -5.89 4.32
CA LYS A 44 31.82 -6.21 5.26
C LYS A 44 32.74 -7.32 4.77
N ILE A 45 32.24 -8.29 4.02
CA ILE A 45 33.05 -9.37 3.42
C ILE A 45 33.66 -8.98 2.05
N GLY A 46 33.53 -7.70 1.66
CA GLY A 46 34.21 -7.16 0.48
C GLY A 46 33.40 -7.21 -0.82
N VAL A 47 32.10 -7.53 -0.77
CA VAL A 47 31.23 -7.42 -1.96
C VAL A 47 31.05 -5.94 -2.31
N PRO A 48 31.40 -5.47 -3.53
CA PRO A 48 31.46 -4.05 -3.86
C PRO A 48 30.06 -3.48 -4.19
N LEU A 49 29.10 -3.64 -3.29
CA LEU A 49 27.73 -3.15 -3.48
C LEU A 49 27.66 -1.61 -3.56
N ASN A 50 28.62 -0.92 -2.93
CA ASN A 50 28.71 0.54 -2.98
C ASN A 50 29.07 1.08 -4.37
N SER A 51 29.60 0.24 -5.27
CA SER A 51 29.90 0.60 -6.66
C SER A 51 28.69 0.41 -7.60
N VAL A 52 27.62 -0.25 -7.12
CA VAL A 52 26.41 -0.43 -7.89
C VAL A 52 25.63 0.89 -7.97
N ASN A 53 25.13 1.20 -9.16
CA ASN A 53 24.29 2.38 -9.34
C ASN A 53 23.13 2.39 -8.33
N SER A 54 22.95 3.51 -7.65
CA SER A 54 21.98 3.65 -6.53
C SER A 54 20.54 3.35 -6.95
N VAL A 55 20.14 3.69 -8.17
CA VAL A 55 18.78 3.37 -8.67
C VAL A 55 18.59 1.87 -8.85
N ILE A 56 19.56 1.21 -9.47
CA ILE A 56 19.52 -0.25 -9.64
C ILE A 56 19.49 -0.92 -8.27
N PHE A 57 20.36 -0.50 -7.36
CA PHE A 57 20.44 -1.04 -6.02
C PHE A 57 19.11 -0.89 -5.26
N ASN A 58 18.57 0.32 -5.18
CA ASN A 58 17.31 0.60 -4.49
C ASN A 58 16.14 -0.13 -5.14
N THR A 59 16.10 -0.24 -6.47
CA THR A 59 15.09 -0.98 -7.21
C THR A 59 15.12 -2.47 -6.84
N VAL A 60 16.29 -3.11 -6.92
CA VAL A 60 16.45 -4.53 -6.57
C VAL A 60 16.10 -4.76 -5.10
N LEU A 61 16.57 -3.89 -4.21
CA LEU A 61 16.27 -3.98 -2.78
C LEU A 61 14.77 -3.90 -2.50
N SER A 62 14.08 -2.95 -3.11
CA SER A 62 12.62 -2.82 -2.99
C SER A 62 11.90 -4.08 -3.48
N VAL A 63 12.25 -4.57 -4.66
CA VAL A 63 11.66 -5.82 -5.21
C VAL A 63 11.85 -6.97 -4.23
N VAL A 64 13.07 -7.15 -3.71
CA VAL A 64 13.39 -8.23 -2.75
C VAL A 64 12.55 -8.09 -1.48
N VAL A 65 12.49 -6.90 -0.88
CA VAL A 65 11.72 -6.65 0.35
C VAL A 65 10.22 -6.93 0.13
N TYR A 66 9.62 -6.41 -0.93
CA TYR A 66 8.20 -6.59 -1.20
C TYR A 66 7.85 -8.07 -1.49
N ILE A 67 8.63 -8.75 -2.34
CA ILE A 67 8.38 -10.16 -2.67
C ILE A 67 8.59 -11.07 -1.46
N LEU A 68 9.66 -10.88 -0.69
CA LEU A 68 9.90 -11.67 0.52
C LEU A 68 8.80 -11.42 1.56
N SER A 69 8.35 -10.18 1.74
CA SER A 69 7.25 -9.86 2.65
C SER A 69 5.97 -10.60 2.26
N LEU A 70 5.63 -10.61 0.97
CA LEU A 70 4.47 -11.35 0.47
C LEU A 70 4.60 -12.86 0.75
N ILE A 71 5.77 -13.44 0.45
CA ILE A 71 6.05 -14.86 0.68
C ILE A 71 5.93 -15.19 2.17
N VAL A 72 6.50 -14.40 3.06
CA VAL A 72 6.49 -14.65 4.51
C VAL A 72 5.10 -14.47 5.08
N VAL A 73 4.38 -13.39 4.73
CA VAL A 73 3.01 -13.13 5.23
C VAL A 73 2.07 -14.27 4.89
N ILE A 74 2.15 -14.83 3.70
CA ILE A 74 1.27 -15.91 3.24
C ILE A 74 1.83 -17.29 3.62
N GLY A 75 3.13 -17.48 3.48
CA GLY A 75 3.79 -18.78 3.63
C GLY A 75 3.89 -19.24 5.07
N VAL A 76 4.26 -18.40 6.03
CA VAL A 76 4.41 -18.79 7.43
C VAL A 76 3.09 -19.29 8.04
N PRO A 77 1.93 -18.64 7.87
CA PRO A 77 0.66 -19.20 8.33
C PRO A 77 0.27 -20.51 7.65
N PHE A 78 0.68 -20.71 6.39
CA PHE A 78 0.49 -21.98 5.70
C PHE A 78 1.31 -23.11 6.34
N LEU A 79 2.61 -22.86 6.58
CA LEU A 79 3.50 -23.85 7.20
C LEU A 79 3.04 -24.20 8.63
N ALA A 80 2.65 -23.17 9.42
CA ALA A 80 2.27 -23.36 10.82
C ALA A 80 0.90 -24.05 10.99
N LYS A 81 -0.08 -23.76 10.13
CA LYS A 81 -1.47 -24.20 10.31
C LYS A 81 -1.99 -25.09 9.18
N LYS A 82 -1.17 -25.41 8.17
CA LYS A 82 -1.52 -26.15 6.95
C LYS A 82 -2.75 -25.58 6.20
N ARG A 83 -3.08 -24.29 6.44
CA ARG A 83 -4.19 -23.60 5.80
C ARG A 83 -3.67 -22.83 4.59
N ARG A 84 -4.00 -23.31 3.40
CA ARG A 84 -3.63 -22.64 2.14
C ARG A 84 -4.42 -21.34 1.98
N THR A 85 -3.72 -20.28 1.62
CA THR A 85 -4.33 -19.07 1.07
C THR A 85 -4.23 -19.20 -0.45
N THR A 86 -5.37 -19.36 -1.12
CA THR A 86 -5.43 -19.48 -2.59
C THR A 86 -5.48 -18.11 -3.22
N LEU A 87 -5.19 -18.01 -4.52
CA LEU A 87 -5.37 -16.77 -5.28
C LEU A 87 -6.80 -16.24 -5.19
N SER A 88 -7.79 -17.13 -5.22
CA SER A 88 -9.20 -16.78 -4.99
C SER A 88 -9.44 -16.12 -3.63
N ASN A 89 -8.79 -16.61 -2.56
CA ASN A 89 -8.89 -15.97 -1.24
C ASN A 89 -8.30 -14.56 -1.23
N LEU A 90 -7.29 -14.30 -2.08
CA LEU A 90 -6.69 -13.00 -2.25
C LEU A 90 -7.50 -12.09 -3.19
N GLY A 91 -8.53 -12.62 -3.85
CA GLY A 91 -9.32 -11.88 -4.83
C GLY A 91 -8.68 -11.79 -6.22
N VAL A 92 -7.81 -12.75 -6.53
CA VAL A 92 -7.21 -12.93 -7.85
C VAL A 92 -7.79 -14.22 -8.40
N ASN A 93 -9.02 -14.16 -8.94
CA ASN A 93 -9.67 -15.34 -9.52
C ASN A 93 -9.35 -15.47 -11.00
N ASP A 94 -9.54 -14.36 -11.73
CA ASP A 94 -9.42 -14.24 -13.17
C ASP A 94 -8.72 -12.93 -13.54
N TRP A 95 -8.59 -12.65 -14.83
CA TRP A 95 -8.19 -11.34 -15.33
C TRP A 95 -9.25 -10.28 -15.01
N PRO A 96 -8.88 -8.98 -14.97
CA PRO A 96 -9.84 -7.92 -14.72
C PRO A 96 -10.96 -7.93 -15.76
N THR A 97 -12.18 -7.84 -15.28
CA THR A 97 -13.39 -7.75 -16.13
C THR A 97 -13.57 -6.35 -16.69
N PHE A 98 -14.34 -6.22 -17.77
CA PHE A 98 -14.73 -4.90 -18.29
C PHE A 98 -15.41 -4.01 -17.25
N LEU A 99 -16.22 -4.61 -16.38
CA LEU A 99 -16.87 -3.89 -15.28
C LEU A 99 -15.85 -3.29 -14.30
N GLU A 100 -14.83 -4.05 -13.93
CA GLU A 100 -13.78 -3.59 -13.01
C GLU A 100 -12.95 -2.48 -13.64
N ILE A 101 -12.60 -2.61 -14.93
CA ILE A 101 -11.89 -1.56 -15.68
C ILE A 101 -12.75 -0.29 -15.74
N PHE A 102 -14.05 -0.44 -16.01
CA PHE A 102 -14.99 0.68 -16.09
C PHE A 102 -15.21 1.37 -14.73
N ILE A 103 -15.30 0.62 -13.63
CA ILE A 103 -15.51 1.17 -12.28
C ILE A 103 -14.27 1.92 -11.78
N SER A 104 -13.07 1.52 -12.16
CA SER A 104 -11.81 2.05 -11.61
C SER A 104 -11.67 3.58 -11.69
N PRO A 105 -11.94 4.26 -12.82
CA PRO A 105 -11.86 5.72 -12.87
C PRO A 105 -12.90 6.42 -11.99
N PHE A 106 -14.11 5.88 -11.87
CA PHE A 106 -15.13 6.43 -10.99
C PHE A 106 -14.78 6.26 -9.52
N ALA A 107 -14.24 5.10 -9.15
CA ALA A 107 -13.74 4.86 -7.81
C ALA A 107 -12.54 5.78 -7.48
N PHE A 108 -11.69 6.07 -8.45
CA PHE A 108 -10.59 7.04 -8.29
C PHE A 108 -11.11 8.47 -8.08
N VAL A 109 -12.13 8.88 -8.82
CA VAL A 109 -12.81 10.18 -8.60
C VAL A 109 -13.45 10.24 -7.20
N ALA A 110 -14.14 9.17 -6.79
CA ALA A 110 -14.74 9.08 -5.45
C ALA A 110 -13.68 9.18 -4.35
N TYR A 111 -12.53 8.50 -4.51
CA TYR A 111 -11.39 8.65 -3.62
C TYR A 111 -10.92 10.09 -3.57
N PHE A 112 -10.71 10.75 -4.71
CA PHE A 112 -10.24 12.14 -4.79
C PHE A 112 -11.18 13.09 -4.04
N LEU A 113 -12.50 12.99 -4.27
CA LEU A 113 -13.49 13.81 -3.57
C LEU A 113 -13.50 13.53 -2.05
N LEU A 114 -13.38 12.27 -1.64
CA LEU A 114 -13.32 11.90 -0.24
C LEU A 114 -12.04 12.43 0.42
N THR A 115 -10.91 12.39 -0.27
CA THR A 115 -9.64 12.93 0.20
C THR A 115 -9.73 14.43 0.47
N MET A 116 -10.38 15.20 -0.39
CA MET A 116 -10.62 16.63 -0.13
C MET A 116 -11.32 16.86 1.21
N VAL A 117 -12.31 16.03 1.54
CA VAL A 117 -13.04 16.12 2.81
C VAL A 117 -12.17 15.69 4.00
N THR A 118 -11.55 14.51 3.91
CA THR A 118 -10.75 13.97 5.02
C THR A 118 -9.53 14.83 5.32
N MET A 119 -8.90 15.40 4.31
CA MET A 119 -7.77 16.30 4.47
C MET A 119 -8.19 17.65 5.05
N SER A 120 -9.34 18.20 4.64
CA SER A 120 -9.89 19.43 5.25
C SER A 120 -10.17 19.20 6.74
N ILE A 121 -10.70 18.04 7.13
CA ILE A 121 -10.91 17.69 8.53
C ILE A 121 -9.56 17.52 9.24
N ALA A 122 -8.61 16.81 8.64
CA ALA A 122 -7.29 16.57 9.24
C ALA A 122 -6.54 17.90 9.50
N SER A 123 -6.55 18.80 8.54
CA SER A 123 -5.94 20.14 8.71
C SER A 123 -6.69 21.00 9.72
N GLY A 124 -8.02 21.09 9.61
CA GLY A 124 -8.82 22.01 10.45
C GLY A 124 -8.97 21.54 11.91
N VAL A 125 -9.04 20.23 12.16
CA VAL A 125 -9.26 19.68 13.50
C VAL A 125 -7.96 19.25 14.17
N PHE A 126 -7.04 18.64 13.41
CA PHE A 126 -5.81 18.03 13.95
C PHE A 126 -4.54 18.82 13.58
N SER A 127 -4.67 19.94 12.88
CA SER A 127 -3.56 20.80 12.44
C SER A 127 -2.49 20.03 11.64
N VAL A 128 -2.91 19.05 10.83
CA VAL A 128 -2.00 18.33 9.96
C VAL A 128 -1.45 19.28 8.90
N ASP A 129 -0.13 19.30 8.74
CA ASP A 129 0.53 20.09 7.72
C ASP A 129 0.29 19.48 6.33
N MET A 130 -0.48 20.19 5.52
CA MET A 130 -0.83 19.77 4.17
C MET A 130 0.32 19.96 3.16
N GLN A 131 1.34 20.72 3.50
CA GLN A 131 2.51 20.95 2.64
C GLN A 131 3.67 20.01 2.97
N GLN A 132 3.45 19.03 3.82
CA GLN A 132 4.46 18.06 4.19
C GLN A 132 4.92 17.28 2.94
N LYS A 133 6.22 17.39 2.63
CA LYS A 133 6.80 16.67 1.49
C LYS A 133 6.90 15.18 1.79
N GLN A 134 6.38 14.35 0.90
CA GLN A 134 6.52 12.91 1.01
C GLN A 134 7.98 12.49 0.80
N ALA A 135 8.49 11.65 1.68
CA ALA A 135 9.78 11.00 1.48
C ALA A 135 9.66 9.88 0.44
N ILE A 136 10.50 9.92 -0.59
CA ILE A 136 10.53 8.95 -1.67
C ILE A 136 11.92 8.31 -1.77
N PRO A 137 12.02 7.02 -2.17
CA PRO A 137 13.30 6.29 -2.22
C PRO A 137 14.22 6.72 -3.36
N PHE A 138 13.75 7.52 -4.31
CA PHE A 138 14.50 7.99 -5.45
C PHE A 138 14.50 9.52 -5.50
N SER A 139 15.66 10.14 -5.72
CA SER A 139 15.74 11.57 -6.08
C SER A 139 15.71 11.74 -7.60
N GLN A 140 15.26 12.89 -8.08
CA GLN A 140 15.23 13.19 -9.51
C GLN A 140 16.63 13.13 -10.12
N SER A 141 17.67 13.56 -9.39
CA SER A 141 19.07 13.50 -9.84
C SER A 141 19.59 12.07 -10.03
N MET A 142 18.96 11.07 -9.43
CA MET A 142 19.33 9.66 -9.60
C MET A 142 18.81 9.08 -10.92
N LEU A 143 17.77 9.64 -11.52
CA LEU A 143 17.13 9.13 -12.74
C LEU A 143 17.75 9.75 -14.00
N ALA A 144 19.07 9.58 -14.18
CA ALA A 144 19.82 10.19 -15.27
C ALA A 144 19.65 9.49 -16.63
N THR A 145 19.21 8.24 -16.66
CA THR A 145 19.04 7.46 -17.89
C THR A 145 17.61 6.94 -18.05
N HIS A 146 17.20 6.68 -19.31
CA HIS A 146 15.89 6.11 -19.60
C HIS A 146 15.64 4.78 -18.87
N TRP A 147 16.65 3.93 -18.72
CA TRP A 147 16.53 2.68 -18.00
C TRP A 147 16.25 2.85 -16.51
N GLN A 148 16.96 3.77 -15.86
CA GLN A 148 16.71 4.09 -14.45
C GLN A 148 15.31 4.62 -14.24
N PHE A 149 14.84 5.47 -15.14
CA PHE A 149 13.48 5.98 -15.13
C PHE A 149 12.43 4.85 -15.28
N ILE A 150 12.62 3.96 -16.27
CA ILE A 150 11.71 2.81 -16.48
C ILE A 150 11.72 1.88 -15.27
N MET A 151 12.88 1.59 -14.69
CA MET A 151 12.98 0.74 -13.50
C MET A 151 12.25 1.34 -12.31
N ALA A 152 12.46 2.63 -12.02
CA ALA A 152 11.76 3.33 -10.96
C ALA A 152 10.25 3.34 -11.20
N PHE A 153 9.80 3.60 -12.43
CA PHE A 153 8.39 3.54 -12.80
C PHE A 153 7.79 2.15 -12.57
N VAL A 154 8.42 1.10 -13.07
CA VAL A 154 7.91 -0.27 -12.92
C VAL A 154 7.80 -0.66 -11.44
N VAL A 155 8.77 -0.29 -10.62
CA VAL A 155 8.72 -0.62 -9.19
C VAL A 155 7.67 0.23 -8.47
N LEU A 156 7.72 1.54 -8.58
CA LEU A 156 6.84 2.43 -7.80
C LEU A 156 5.39 2.41 -8.26
N VAL A 157 5.17 2.28 -9.58
CA VAL A 157 3.82 2.41 -10.15
C VAL A 157 3.14 1.06 -10.38
N VAL A 158 3.91 -0.01 -10.55
CA VAL A 158 3.32 -1.32 -10.90
C VAL A 158 3.54 -2.34 -9.79
N LEU A 159 4.81 -2.66 -9.46
CA LEU A 159 5.12 -3.77 -8.56
C LEU A 159 4.66 -3.51 -7.13
N VAL A 160 5.02 -2.35 -6.57
CA VAL A 160 4.68 -1.98 -5.19
C VAL A 160 3.16 -1.98 -4.99
N PRO A 161 2.35 -1.28 -5.83
CA PRO A 161 0.89 -1.35 -5.73
C PRO A 161 0.34 -2.78 -5.78
N ILE A 162 0.81 -3.62 -6.70
CA ILE A 162 0.32 -5.00 -6.80
C ILE A 162 0.59 -5.78 -5.51
N VAL A 163 1.80 -5.70 -4.97
CA VAL A 163 2.16 -6.45 -3.75
C VAL A 163 1.41 -5.91 -2.54
N GLU A 164 1.27 -4.60 -2.42
CA GLU A 164 0.51 -3.99 -1.32
C GLU A 164 -0.97 -4.37 -1.39
N GLU A 165 -1.59 -4.38 -2.57
CA GLU A 165 -2.98 -4.81 -2.68
C GLU A 165 -3.16 -6.30 -2.34
N LEU A 166 -2.20 -7.16 -2.71
CA LEU A 166 -2.20 -8.56 -2.29
C LEU A 166 -2.09 -8.71 -0.76
N LEU A 167 -1.26 -7.90 -0.11
CA LEU A 167 -1.08 -7.92 1.34
C LEU A 167 -2.29 -7.35 2.09
N TYR A 168 -2.78 -6.18 1.68
CA TYR A 168 -3.83 -5.45 2.42
C TYR A 168 -5.24 -5.85 1.99
N ARG A 169 -5.58 -5.84 0.68
CA ARG A 169 -6.94 -6.17 0.20
C ARG A 169 -7.13 -7.66 -0.02
N GLY A 170 -6.07 -8.34 -0.43
CA GLY A 170 -6.09 -9.80 -0.56
C GLY A 170 -6.05 -10.47 0.81
N TYR A 171 -4.93 -10.37 1.52
CA TYR A 171 -4.70 -11.12 2.75
C TYR A 171 -5.38 -10.51 3.98
N LEU A 172 -5.01 -9.28 4.37
CA LEU A 172 -5.48 -8.66 5.61
C LEU A 172 -6.99 -8.50 5.62
N TYR A 173 -7.54 -7.79 4.64
CA TYR A 173 -8.98 -7.59 4.50
C TYR A 173 -9.72 -8.91 4.40
N GLY A 174 -9.28 -9.84 3.54
CA GLY A 174 -9.89 -11.16 3.39
C GLY A 174 -9.95 -11.96 4.69
N LYS A 175 -8.90 -11.92 5.53
CA LYS A 175 -8.88 -12.58 6.84
C LYS A 175 -9.81 -11.88 7.85
N LEU A 176 -9.84 -10.56 7.88
CA LEU A 176 -10.74 -9.79 8.75
C LEU A 176 -12.21 -10.05 8.37
N ARG A 177 -12.55 -10.07 7.08
CA ARG A 177 -13.91 -10.34 6.58
C ARG A 177 -14.47 -11.71 6.98
N ASN A 178 -13.60 -12.68 7.18
CA ASN A 178 -14.01 -13.99 7.67
C ASN A 178 -14.44 -13.98 9.16
N SER A 179 -14.13 -12.92 9.90
CA SER A 179 -14.36 -12.84 11.35
C SER A 179 -15.22 -11.66 11.78
N PHE A 180 -15.27 -10.60 10.97
CA PHE A 180 -15.89 -9.33 11.31
C PHE A 180 -16.86 -8.83 10.22
N SER A 181 -17.63 -7.79 10.56
CA SER A 181 -18.52 -7.10 9.62
C SER A 181 -17.72 -6.39 8.52
N ILE A 182 -18.38 -6.04 7.43
CA ILE A 182 -17.82 -5.29 6.31
C ILE A 182 -17.14 -4.02 6.81
N TRP A 183 -17.90 -3.17 7.51
CA TRP A 183 -17.44 -1.87 7.98
C TRP A 183 -16.21 -1.95 8.89
N LEU A 184 -16.23 -2.88 9.85
CA LEU A 184 -15.12 -3.06 10.76
C LEU A 184 -13.86 -3.54 10.02
N SER A 185 -14.02 -4.44 9.05
CA SER A 185 -12.91 -4.93 8.22
C SER A 185 -12.33 -3.83 7.33
N ILE A 186 -13.19 -2.99 6.73
CA ILE A 186 -12.77 -1.81 5.95
C ILE A 186 -11.96 -0.85 6.83
N ILE A 187 -12.52 -0.45 7.98
CA ILE A 187 -11.89 0.54 8.86
C ILE A 187 -10.52 0.04 9.36
N ILE A 188 -10.45 -1.21 9.86
CA ILE A 188 -9.19 -1.77 10.38
C ILE A 188 -8.12 -1.85 9.29
N THR A 189 -8.49 -2.33 8.09
CA THR A 189 -7.56 -2.42 6.98
C THR A 189 -7.06 -1.04 6.57
N SER A 190 -7.94 -0.04 6.55
CA SER A 190 -7.60 1.32 6.15
C SER A 190 -6.73 2.02 7.18
N ILE A 191 -6.99 1.83 8.48
CA ILE A 191 -6.11 2.32 9.54
C ILE A 191 -4.73 1.65 9.42
N ALA A 192 -4.67 0.36 9.20
CA ALA A 192 -3.41 -0.36 9.05
C ALA A 192 -2.60 0.11 7.84
N PHE A 193 -3.28 0.40 6.71
CA PHE A 193 -2.63 0.89 5.51
C PHE A 193 -2.13 2.33 5.67
N GLY A 194 -2.93 3.23 6.27
CA GLY A 194 -2.50 4.59 6.59
C GLY A 194 -1.33 4.61 7.59
N ALA A 195 -1.41 3.80 8.65
CA ALA A 195 -0.34 3.69 9.64
C ALA A 195 0.99 3.19 9.06
N ALA A 196 0.95 2.31 8.05
CA ALA A 196 2.14 1.83 7.36
C ALA A 196 2.86 2.95 6.57
N HIS A 197 2.15 4.03 6.23
CA HIS A 197 2.71 5.19 5.53
C HIS A 197 3.05 6.36 6.45
N LEU A 198 2.80 6.22 7.75
CA LEU A 198 3.05 7.28 8.71
C LEU A 198 4.55 7.49 8.98
N TRP A 199 5.34 6.43 8.94
CA TRP A 199 6.76 6.48 9.28
C TRP A 199 7.62 5.88 8.17
N VAL A 200 8.59 6.65 7.69
CA VAL A 200 9.47 6.30 6.57
C VAL A 200 10.94 6.15 6.96
N GLY A 201 11.28 6.39 8.22
CA GLY A 201 12.63 6.21 8.73
C GLY A 201 12.95 7.01 9.99
N PRO A 202 14.08 6.69 10.67
CA PRO A 202 14.44 7.27 11.98
C PRO A 202 14.57 8.79 11.98
N ASP A 203 15.10 9.36 10.91
CA ASP A 203 15.40 10.79 10.79
C ASP A 203 14.28 11.58 10.07
N SER A 204 13.16 10.93 9.77
CA SER A 204 12.03 11.54 9.06
C SER A 204 10.92 11.92 10.03
N PRO A 205 10.27 13.09 9.87
CA PRO A 205 9.07 13.42 10.63
C PRO A 205 7.94 12.46 10.24
N LEU A 206 6.97 12.28 11.16
CA LEU A 206 5.79 11.46 10.87
C LEU A 206 4.99 12.05 9.70
N GLN A 207 4.66 11.23 8.72
CA GLN A 207 4.01 11.62 7.47
C GLN A 207 2.48 11.60 7.63
N TRP A 208 1.92 12.48 8.47
CA TRP A 208 0.49 12.51 8.79
C TRP A 208 -0.40 12.76 7.58
N ALA A 209 0.00 13.67 6.70
CA ALA A 209 -0.74 13.95 5.48
C ALA A 209 -0.83 12.72 4.58
N VAL A 210 0.30 12.03 4.37
CA VAL A 210 0.36 10.77 3.60
C VAL A 210 -0.47 9.67 4.26
N ALA A 211 -0.42 9.57 5.60
CA ALA A 211 -1.20 8.57 6.33
C ALA A 211 -2.72 8.79 6.19
N VAL A 212 -3.19 10.04 6.25
CA VAL A 212 -4.62 10.38 6.06
C VAL A 212 -5.06 10.09 4.64
N ASP A 213 -4.25 10.44 3.65
CA ASP A 213 -4.54 10.19 2.26
C ASP A 213 -4.60 8.69 1.95
N THR A 214 -3.59 7.94 2.35
CA THR A 214 -3.55 6.48 2.14
C THR A 214 -4.63 5.74 2.92
N PHE A 215 -5.01 6.22 4.12
CA PHE A 215 -6.19 5.75 4.83
C PHE A 215 -7.46 5.97 3.99
N THR A 216 -7.64 7.15 3.42
CA THR A 216 -8.82 7.50 2.60
C THR A 216 -8.86 6.68 1.32
N LEU A 217 -7.74 6.55 0.62
CA LEU A 217 -7.58 5.67 -0.54
C LEU A 217 -8.00 4.24 -0.18
N SER A 218 -7.53 3.75 0.97
CA SER A 218 -7.83 2.41 1.44
C SER A 218 -9.30 2.17 1.73
N LEU A 219 -10.05 3.16 2.22
CA LEU A 219 -11.50 3.05 2.42
C LEU A 219 -12.21 2.71 1.10
N VAL A 220 -11.91 3.46 0.04
CA VAL A 220 -12.52 3.25 -1.28
C VAL A 220 -12.06 1.92 -1.89
N MET A 221 -10.78 1.59 -1.79
CA MET A 221 -10.24 0.31 -2.28
C MET A 221 -10.86 -0.90 -1.57
N CYS A 222 -11.04 -0.85 -0.25
CA CYS A 222 -11.72 -1.93 0.47
C CYS A 222 -13.20 -2.03 0.09
N ALA A 223 -13.88 -0.91 -0.12
CA ALA A 223 -15.27 -0.89 -0.57
C ALA A 223 -15.41 -1.51 -1.98
N THR A 224 -14.52 -1.14 -2.92
CA THR A 224 -14.51 -1.74 -4.26
C THR A 224 -14.13 -3.21 -4.24
N ARG A 225 -13.19 -3.63 -3.37
CA ARG A 225 -12.87 -5.04 -3.13
C ARG A 225 -14.06 -5.84 -2.62
N GLU A 226 -14.85 -5.27 -1.70
CA GLU A 226 -16.08 -5.93 -1.21
C GLU A 226 -17.13 -6.03 -2.31
N TYR A 227 -17.29 -4.98 -3.11
CA TYR A 227 -18.30 -4.91 -4.17
C TYR A 227 -17.98 -5.88 -5.34
N THR A 228 -16.75 -5.89 -5.84
CA THR A 228 -16.36 -6.69 -7.01
C THR A 228 -15.95 -8.12 -6.65
N GLY A 229 -15.59 -8.37 -5.40
CA GLY A 229 -15.00 -9.65 -5.00
C GLY A 229 -13.55 -9.84 -5.46
N ALA A 230 -12.94 -8.88 -6.16
CA ALA A 230 -11.59 -8.95 -6.72
C ALA A 230 -10.73 -7.75 -6.31
N ILE A 231 -9.41 -7.85 -6.44
CA ILE A 231 -8.48 -6.75 -6.11
C ILE A 231 -8.08 -5.89 -7.32
N TRP A 232 -8.67 -6.11 -8.49
CA TRP A 232 -8.27 -5.41 -9.71
C TRP A 232 -8.58 -3.92 -9.69
N VAL A 233 -9.77 -3.52 -9.19
CA VAL A 233 -10.11 -2.10 -9.02
C VAL A 233 -9.14 -1.43 -8.04
N PRO A 234 -8.89 -1.97 -6.82
CA PRO A 234 -7.83 -1.49 -5.94
C PRO A 234 -6.46 -1.33 -6.62
N ILE A 235 -5.98 -2.36 -7.34
CA ILE A 235 -4.70 -2.30 -8.05
C ILE A 235 -4.67 -1.14 -9.05
N MET A 236 -5.71 -1.02 -9.91
CA MET A 236 -5.77 0.04 -10.92
C MET A 236 -5.83 1.44 -10.29
N MET A 237 -6.59 1.61 -9.22
CA MET A 237 -6.63 2.88 -8.48
C MET A 237 -5.27 3.23 -7.88
N HIS A 238 -4.60 2.28 -7.24
CA HIS A 238 -3.29 2.48 -6.64
C HIS A 238 -2.23 2.81 -7.68
N MET A 239 -2.19 2.04 -8.78
CA MET A 239 -1.30 2.33 -9.91
C MET A 239 -1.56 3.70 -10.51
N ALA A 240 -2.83 4.12 -10.66
CA ALA A 240 -3.18 5.44 -11.16
C ALA A 240 -2.68 6.55 -10.22
N LYS A 241 -2.88 6.42 -8.91
CA LYS A 241 -2.36 7.37 -7.92
C LYS A 241 -0.85 7.49 -7.99
N ASN A 242 -0.15 6.35 -7.92
CA ASN A 242 1.31 6.35 -7.98
C ASN A 242 1.85 6.82 -9.33
N GLY A 243 1.14 6.53 -10.43
CA GLY A 243 1.48 7.04 -11.77
C GLY A 243 1.35 8.56 -11.88
N ILE A 244 0.31 9.15 -11.31
CA ILE A 244 0.12 10.59 -11.23
C ILE A 244 1.23 11.22 -10.39
N ALA A 245 1.49 10.68 -9.20
CA ALA A 245 2.58 11.15 -8.35
C ALA A 245 3.95 11.05 -9.06
N PHE A 246 4.22 9.92 -9.71
CA PHE A 246 5.44 9.70 -10.48
C PHE A 246 5.60 10.74 -11.61
N TYR A 247 4.53 11.02 -12.35
CA TYR A 247 4.54 12.02 -13.40
C TYR A 247 4.96 13.40 -12.88
N PHE A 248 4.36 13.87 -11.82
CA PHE A 248 4.68 15.18 -11.25
C PHE A 248 6.06 15.21 -10.60
N LEU A 249 6.48 14.15 -9.92
CA LEU A 249 7.77 14.10 -9.23
C LEU A 249 8.96 13.99 -10.18
N PHE A 250 8.80 13.31 -11.32
CA PHE A 250 9.94 12.94 -12.18
C PHE A 250 9.84 13.43 -13.62
N VAL A 251 8.64 13.75 -14.13
CA VAL A 251 8.44 14.19 -15.52
C VAL A 251 8.16 15.68 -15.61
N ASN A 252 7.16 16.17 -14.88
CA ASN A 252 6.74 17.58 -14.91
C ASN A 252 6.97 18.26 -13.55
N THR A 253 8.22 18.35 -13.17
CA THR A 253 8.63 18.96 -11.89
C THR A 253 8.40 20.47 -11.81
N GLY A 254 8.30 21.16 -12.96
CA GLY A 254 7.96 22.58 -13.01
C GLY A 254 6.52 22.89 -12.63
N ALA A 255 5.59 21.95 -12.82
CA ALA A 255 4.20 22.12 -12.42
C ALA A 255 4.03 22.20 -10.89
N ILE A 256 4.92 21.58 -10.12
CA ILE A 256 4.93 21.61 -8.65
C ILE A 256 5.02 23.05 -8.14
N ASN A 257 5.88 23.85 -8.74
CA ASN A 257 6.10 25.24 -8.32
C ASN A 257 4.95 26.18 -8.69
N GLN A 258 4.08 25.78 -9.62
CA GLN A 258 2.94 26.59 -10.10
C GLN A 258 1.60 26.20 -9.47
N THR A 259 1.51 25.01 -8.87
CA THR A 259 0.26 24.45 -8.32
C THR A 259 0.34 24.19 -6.83
N GLU A 260 0.98 25.06 -6.05
CA GLU A 260 1.12 24.90 -4.59
C GLU A 260 -0.21 24.57 -3.88
N SER A 261 -1.34 25.06 -4.39
CA SER A 261 -2.66 24.78 -3.82
C SER A 261 -3.21 23.37 -4.11
N LEU A 262 -2.70 22.67 -5.15
CA LEU A 262 -3.13 21.32 -5.53
C LEU A 262 -2.14 20.24 -5.10
N LEU A 263 -0.93 20.64 -4.67
CA LEU A 263 0.13 19.74 -4.22
C LEU A 263 -0.34 18.73 -3.14
N PRO A 264 -1.09 19.17 -2.12
CA PRO A 264 -1.58 18.26 -1.10
C PRO A 264 -2.40 17.08 -1.65
N PHE A 265 -3.10 17.27 -2.78
CA PHE A 265 -3.99 16.26 -3.35
C PHE A 265 -3.33 15.36 -4.41
N ILE A 266 -2.15 15.75 -4.91
CA ILE A 266 -1.44 15.05 -5.99
C ILE A 266 -0.28 14.20 -5.43
N PHE A 267 0.35 14.66 -4.35
CA PHE A 267 1.60 14.11 -3.83
C PHE A 267 1.47 13.38 -2.47
N MET A 268 0.27 13.24 -1.97
CA MET A 268 0.02 12.46 -0.76
C MET A 268 -0.15 10.98 -1.03
#